data_70d4ba9f08bea34cd5a41558f2de2fc2
#
_entry.id   70d4ba9f08bea34cd5a41558f2de2fc2
#
_cell.length_a   1.000
_cell.length_b   1.000
_cell.length_c   1.000
_cell.angle_alpha   90.00
_cell.angle_beta   90.00
_cell.angle_gamma   90.00
#
_symmetry.space_group_name_H-M   'P 1'
#
loop_
_entity.id
_entity.type
_entity.pdbx_description
1 polymer ?
#
loop_
_entity_poly.entity_id
_entity_poly.type
_entity_poly.pdbx_seq_one_letter_code
_entity_poly.pdbx_strand_id
1 'polypeptide(L)'
;MQLDDAYANAAYIDNAEAYPPRWKDAAAAFRKKLGFRAQKNISYGPTDREVYDLFEPEGVSRGTVIFVHGGYWKAFAPADWSHLAAGPLARGYAVAMVGYDLCPDVRISQITGQVARAISEIAKRTQGALALVGHSAGGQQVARMTDPLILSGEVRDRI
;
A
#
# COMPACT_ATOMS: atom_id res chain seq x y z
N MET A 1 -29.44 6.38 -14.90
CA MET A 1 -28.44 6.85 -13.92
C MET A 1 -27.11 6.89 -14.66
N GLN A 2 -26.47 8.01 -14.74
CA GLN A 2 -25.11 8.10 -15.30
C GLN A 2 -24.16 7.59 -14.22
N LEU A 3 -23.55 6.41 -14.44
CA LEU A 3 -22.66 5.79 -13.45
C LEU A 3 -21.43 6.65 -13.14
N ASP A 4 -20.94 7.38 -14.12
CA ASP A 4 -19.77 8.26 -13.96
C ASP A 4 -20.02 9.34 -12.89
N ASP A 5 -21.19 9.93 -12.88
CA ASP A 5 -21.59 10.90 -11.85
C ASP A 5 -21.77 10.21 -10.49
N ALA A 6 -22.45 9.07 -10.46
CA ALA A 6 -22.71 8.33 -9.20
C ALA A 6 -21.43 7.89 -8.47
N TYR A 7 -20.32 7.74 -9.18
CA TYR A 7 -19.02 7.34 -8.62
C TYR A 7 -17.97 8.46 -8.62
N ALA A 8 -18.34 9.69 -8.97
CA ALA A 8 -17.44 10.85 -9.01
C ALA A 8 -17.23 11.45 -7.60
N ASN A 9 -16.61 10.71 -6.68
CA ASN A 9 -16.47 11.10 -5.27
C ASN A 9 -15.96 12.54 -5.08
N ALA A 10 -14.98 12.96 -5.87
CA ALA A 10 -14.39 14.29 -5.74
C ALA A 10 -15.40 15.43 -6.02
N ALA A 11 -16.41 15.19 -6.86
CA ALA A 11 -17.44 16.19 -7.17
C ALA A 11 -18.33 16.51 -5.96
N TYR A 12 -18.36 15.65 -4.94
CA TYR A 12 -19.19 15.75 -3.76
C TYR A 12 -18.39 16.02 -2.47
N ILE A 13 -17.12 16.38 -2.60
CA ILE A 13 -16.24 16.69 -1.47
C ILE A 13 -15.75 18.15 -1.63
N ASP A 14 -16.03 18.98 -0.66
CA ASP A 14 -15.57 20.37 -0.66
C ASP A 14 -14.03 20.43 -0.75
N ASN A 15 -13.53 21.21 -1.71
CA ASN A 15 -12.09 21.37 -1.98
C ASN A 15 -11.33 20.04 -2.18
N ALA A 16 -11.94 19.08 -2.86
CA ALA A 16 -11.37 17.73 -3.07
C ALA A 16 -9.96 17.77 -3.69
N GLU A 17 -9.70 18.71 -4.58
CA GLU A 17 -8.42 18.91 -5.26
C GLU A 17 -7.28 19.32 -4.33
N ALA A 18 -7.59 19.87 -3.15
CA ALA A 18 -6.58 20.28 -2.17
C ALA A 18 -6.01 19.10 -1.36
N TYR A 19 -6.69 17.94 -1.30
CA TYR A 19 -6.24 16.82 -0.49
C TYR A 19 -5.00 16.12 -1.06
N PRO A 20 -4.93 15.76 -2.36
CA PRO A 20 -3.77 15.02 -2.88
C PRO A 20 -2.43 15.76 -2.71
N PRO A 21 -2.30 17.06 -2.98
CA PRO A 21 -1.07 17.79 -2.67
C PRO A 21 -0.70 17.75 -1.19
N ARG A 22 -1.68 17.95 -0.29
CA ARG A 22 -1.45 17.88 1.16
C ARG A 22 -0.96 16.52 1.63
N TRP A 23 -1.50 15.42 1.07
CA TRP A 23 -1.03 14.07 1.37
C TRP A 23 0.41 13.85 0.91
N LYS A 24 0.76 14.30 -0.30
CA LYS A 24 2.12 14.23 -0.84
C LYS A 24 3.12 14.98 0.03
N ASP A 25 2.78 16.20 0.45
CA ASP A 25 3.63 17.02 1.32
C ASP A 25 3.82 16.36 2.70
N ALA A 26 2.74 15.89 3.31
CA ALA A 26 2.79 15.17 4.58
C ALA A 26 3.63 13.88 4.47
N ALA A 27 3.47 13.13 3.40
CA ALA A 27 4.22 11.91 3.13
C ALA A 27 5.73 12.19 2.92
N ALA A 28 6.05 13.25 2.17
CA ALA A 28 7.44 13.66 1.95
C ALA A 28 8.12 14.11 3.26
N ALA A 29 7.43 14.94 4.05
CA ALA A 29 7.92 15.39 5.36
C ALA A 29 8.12 14.20 6.32
N PHE A 30 7.19 13.24 6.31
CA PHE A 30 7.28 12.03 7.12
C PHE A 30 8.50 11.18 6.76
N ARG A 31 8.73 10.89 5.47
CA ARG A 31 9.92 10.14 5.02
C ARG A 31 11.22 10.85 5.38
N LYS A 32 11.25 12.18 5.26
CA LYS A 32 12.42 12.98 5.67
C LYS A 32 12.70 12.83 7.17
N LYS A 33 11.66 12.84 8.02
CA LYS A 33 11.78 12.66 9.48
C LYS A 33 12.28 11.27 9.85
N LEU A 34 11.87 10.22 9.12
CA LEU A 34 12.31 8.84 9.37
C LEU A 34 13.79 8.63 9.03
N GLY A 35 14.33 9.34 8.03
CA GLY A 35 15.72 9.22 7.61
C GLY A 35 16.05 7.79 7.14
N PHE A 36 17.08 7.18 7.69
CA PHE A 36 17.56 5.85 7.31
C PHE A 36 16.57 4.71 7.60
N ARG A 37 15.58 4.92 8.44
CA ARG A 37 14.50 3.95 8.70
C ARG A 37 13.48 3.87 7.57
N ALA A 38 13.60 4.69 6.54
CA ALA A 38 12.77 4.68 5.35
C ALA A 38 13.53 4.10 4.15
N GLN A 39 13.38 2.81 3.90
CA GLN A 39 13.86 2.16 2.67
C GLN A 39 12.81 2.36 1.59
N LYS A 40 13.20 2.90 0.44
CA LYS A 40 12.27 3.29 -0.63
C LYS A 40 12.52 2.50 -1.90
N ASN A 41 11.44 2.32 -2.70
CA ASN A 41 11.50 1.72 -4.02
C ASN A 41 12.17 0.33 -4.05
N ILE A 42 11.84 -0.51 -3.05
CA ILE A 42 12.33 -1.89 -3.03
C ILE A 42 11.54 -2.66 -4.09
N SER A 43 12.22 -3.13 -5.14
CA SER A 43 11.58 -3.90 -6.20
C SER A 43 11.09 -5.25 -5.72
N TYR A 44 9.90 -5.64 -6.17
CA TYR A 44 9.33 -6.97 -5.99
C TYR A 44 8.90 -7.63 -7.32
N GLY A 45 9.03 -6.92 -8.43
CA GLY A 45 8.67 -7.40 -9.76
C GLY A 45 9.35 -6.62 -10.88
N PRO A 46 9.00 -6.90 -12.15
CA PRO A 46 9.75 -6.41 -13.29
C PRO A 46 9.44 -4.97 -13.72
N THR A 47 8.32 -4.37 -13.28
CA THR A 47 7.96 -3.01 -13.70
C THR A 47 8.44 -1.96 -12.72
N ASP A 48 8.56 -0.73 -13.16
CA ASP A 48 8.97 0.41 -12.31
C ASP A 48 7.99 0.68 -11.16
N ARG A 49 6.74 0.23 -11.28
CA ARG A 49 5.72 0.38 -10.27
C ARG A 49 5.59 -0.81 -9.32
N GLU A 50 6.20 -1.94 -9.65
CA GLU A 50 6.29 -3.11 -8.76
C GLU A 50 7.38 -2.91 -7.70
N VAL A 51 7.16 -1.88 -6.88
CA VAL A 51 8.03 -1.49 -5.77
C VAL A 51 7.22 -1.32 -4.49
N TYR A 52 7.86 -1.42 -3.35
CA TYR A 52 7.29 -0.99 -2.07
C TYR A 52 8.30 -0.17 -1.28
N ASP A 53 7.77 0.72 -0.42
CA ASP A 53 8.56 1.40 0.60
C ASP A 53 8.42 0.63 1.92
N LEU A 54 9.53 0.39 2.62
CA LEU A 54 9.54 -0.25 3.94
C LEU A 54 10.02 0.75 4.99
N PHE A 55 9.19 0.96 5.99
CA PHE A 55 9.47 1.82 7.14
C PHE A 55 9.65 0.98 8.39
N GLU A 56 10.74 1.22 9.12
CA GLU A 56 11.08 0.46 10.31
C GLU A 56 10.79 1.26 11.59
N PRO A 57 10.23 0.61 12.65
CA PRO A 57 10.06 1.23 13.96
C PRO A 57 11.41 1.47 14.65
N GLU A 58 11.40 2.09 15.80
CA GLU A 58 12.54 2.08 16.70
C GLU A 58 12.63 0.73 17.40
N GLY A 59 13.80 0.09 17.31
CA GLY A 59 14.03 -1.25 17.86
C GLY A 59 13.49 -2.40 17.01
N VAL A 60 13.29 -3.55 17.62
CA VAL A 60 12.85 -4.77 16.95
C VAL A 60 11.37 -4.68 16.61
N SER A 61 11.03 -4.96 15.34
CA SER A 61 9.64 -4.94 14.90
C SER A 61 8.81 -6.08 15.52
N ARG A 62 7.58 -5.77 15.92
CA ARG A 62 6.60 -6.73 16.44
C ARG A 62 5.85 -7.50 15.33
N GLY A 63 5.99 -7.09 14.09
CA GLY A 63 5.31 -7.59 12.92
C GLY A 63 5.24 -6.50 11.85
N THR A 64 4.55 -6.75 10.75
CA THR A 64 4.52 -5.81 9.61
C THR A 64 3.10 -5.51 9.18
N VAL A 65 2.78 -4.22 9.08
CA VAL A 65 1.57 -3.74 8.42
C VAL A 65 1.87 -3.52 6.94
N ILE A 66 1.10 -4.15 6.07
CA ILE A 66 1.20 -4.01 4.61
C ILE A 66 0.03 -3.17 4.13
N PHE A 67 0.32 -1.96 3.64
CA PHE A 67 -0.68 -1.01 3.18
C PHE A 67 -0.74 -0.98 1.65
N VAL A 68 -1.95 -1.14 1.11
CA VAL A 68 -2.25 -1.05 -0.33
C VAL A 68 -3.10 0.21 -0.58
N HIS A 69 -2.61 1.11 -1.41
CA HIS A 69 -3.24 2.39 -1.65
C HIS A 69 -4.48 2.29 -2.56
N GLY A 70 -5.33 3.32 -2.49
CA GLY A 70 -6.46 3.52 -3.37
C GLY A 70 -6.12 4.32 -4.62
N GLY A 71 -7.14 4.92 -5.23
CA GLY A 71 -7.03 5.74 -6.44
C GLY A 71 -7.68 5.10 -7.67
N TYR A 72 -8.80 4.40 -7.51
CA TYR A 72 -9.55 3.76 -8.60
C TYR A 72 -8.70 2.86 -9.51
N TRP A 73 -7.63 2.25 -8.98
CA TRP A 73 -6.62 1.48 -9.74
C TRP A 73 -5.94 2.29 -10.86
N LYS A 74 -6.06 3.61 -10.89
CA LYS A 74 -5.66 4.52 -11.97
C LYS A 74 -4.72 5.64 -11.53
N ALA A 75 -4.52 5.81 -10.22
CA ALA A 75 -3.77 6.95 -9.67
C ALA A 75 -3.00 6.58 -8.41
N PHE A 76 -2.08 7.47 -8.04
CA PHE A 76 -1.23 7.43 -6.86
C PHE A 76 -0.08 6.43 -6.92
N ALA A 77 0.73 6.50 -5.90
CA ALA A 77 1.90 5.65 -5.66
C ALA A 77 2.11 5.48 -4.14
N PRO A 78 2.90 4.49 -3.70
CA PRO A 78 3.19 4.28 -2.26
C PRO A 78 3.70 5.55 -1.57
N ALA A 79 4.53 6.31 -2.29
CA ALA A 79 5.12 7.55 -1.79
C ALA A 79 4.11 8.62 -1.37
N ASP A 80 2.89 8.61 -1.91
CA ASP A 80 1.85 9.59 -1.58
C ASP A 80 1.23 9.36 -0.20
N TRP A 81 1.41 8.15 0.37
CA TRP A 81 0.72 7.67 1.56
C TRP A 81 1.63 7.40 2.76
N SER A 82 2.92 7.67 2.66
CA SER A 82 3.93 7.31 3.67
C SER A 82 3.58 7.80 5.09
N HIS A 83 2.91 8.94 5.22
CA HIS A 83 2.51 9.53 6.52
C HIS A 83 1.52 8.65 7.30
N LEU A 84 0.78 7.76 6.63
CA LEU A 84 -0.12 6.82 7.30
C LEU A 84 0.63 5.74 8.10
N ALA A 85 1.92 5.55 7.85
CA ALA A 85 2.76 4.64 8.62
C ALA A 85 3.01 5.11 10.07
N ALA A 86 2.75 6.38 10.39
CA ALA A 86 3.05 6.95 11.71
C ALA A 86 2.42 6.17 12.87
N GLY A 87 1.16 5.78 12.74
CA GLY A 87 0.42 5.07 13.80
C GLY A 87 0.98 3.67 14.10
N PRO A 88 1.14 2.80 13.11
CA PRO A 88 1.74 1.48 13.31
C PRO A 88 3.19 1.55 13.79
N LEU A 89 4.02 2.43 13.23
CA LEU A 89 5.41 2.61 13.66
C LEU A 89 5.51 3.00 15.13
N ALA A 90 4.64 3.92 15.59
CA ALA A 90 4.60 4.32 16.99
C ALA A 90 4.20 3.17 17.95
N ARG A 91 3.61 2.10 17.42
CA ARG A 91 3.25 0.87 18.12
C ARG A 91 4.28 -0.26 17.96
N GLY A 92 5.40 0.01 17.30
CA GLY A 92 6.49 -0.94 17.11
C GLY A 92 6.27 -1.93 15.94
N TYR A 93 5.41 -1.61 14.97
CA TYR A 93 5.25 -2.40 13.75
C TYR A 93 6.02 -1.77 12.60
N ALA A 94 6.67 -2.58 11.79
CA ALA A 94 7.14 -2.15 10.47
C ALA A 94 5.95 -1.88 9.54
N VAL A 95 6.14 -1.03 8.53
CA VAL A 95 5.09 -0.73 7.56
C VAL A 95 5.64 -0.81 6.15
N ALA A 96 5.02 -1.64 5.32
CA ALA A 96 5.30 -1.73 3.89
C ALA A 96 4.17 -1.04 3.10
N MET A 97 4.52 -0.03 2.30
CA MET A 97 3.61 0.67 1.40
C MET A 97 3.76 0.10 0.00
N VAL A 98 2.76 -0.61 -0.51
CA VAL A 98 2.83 -1.36 -1.77
C VAL A 98 2.40 -0.49 -2.95
N GLY A 99 3.25 -0.45 -3.99
CA GLY A 99 2.92 0.06 -5.31
C GLY A 99 2.44 -1.07 -6.23
N TYR A 100 1.83 -0.70 -7.34
CA TYR A 100 1.35 -1.61 -8.39
C TYR A 100 1.13 -0.83 -9.68
N ASP A 101 1.08 -1.53 -10.81
CA ASP A 101 0.75 -0.92 -12.10
C ASP A 101 -0.70 -0.44 -12.14
N LEU A 102 -0.98 0.52 -13.00
CA LEU A 102 -2.28 1.20 -13.03
C LEU A 102 -3.07 0.82 -14.30
N CYS A 103 -4.38 0.83 -14.18
CA CYS A 103 -5.27 0.81 -15.33
C CYS A 103 -5.15 2.14 -16.11
N PRO A 104 -5.28 2.12 -17.45
CA PRO A 104 -5.66 1.00 -18.31
C PRO A 104 -4.48 0.13 -18.78
N ASP A 105 -3.23 0.42 -18.39
CA ASP A 105 -2.03 -0.29 -18.86
C ASP A 105 -2.09 -1.77 -18.44
N VAL A 106 -2.68 -2.05 -17.29
CA VAL A 106 -2.96 -3.40 -16.80
C VAL A 106 -4.43 -3.55 -16.41
N ARG A 107 -4.87 -4.80 -16.26
CA ARG A 107 -6.20 -5.14 -15.71
C ARG A 107 -6.14 -5.27 -14.19
N ILE A 108 -7.27 -5.07 -13.50
CA ILE A 108 -7.39 -5.23 -12.04
C ILE A 108 -6.94 -6.63 -11.58
N SER A 109 -7.18 -7.68 -12.36
CA SER A 109 -6.71 -9.04 -12.05
C SER A 109 -5.18 -9.15 -12.04
N GLN A 110 -4.48 -8.41 -12.90
CA GLN A 110 -3.02 -8.35 -12.92
C GLN A 110 -2.50 -7.60 -11.69
N ILE A 111 -3.16 -6.49 -11.30
CA ILE A 111 -2.87 -5.77 -10.05
C ILE A 111 -3.00 -6.72 -8.84
N THR A 112 -4.05 -7.56 -8.81
CA THR A 112 -4.22 -8.56 -7.75
C THR A 112 -3.01 -9.50 -7.66
N GLY A 113 -2.51 -9.98 -8.80
CA GLY A 113 -1.30 -10.82 -8.85
C GLY A 113 -0.04 -10.08 -8.39
N GLN A 114 0.09 -8.80 -8.74
CA GLN A 114 1.20 -7.96 -8.29
C GLN A 114 1.17 -7.73 -6.77
N VAL A 115 0.00 -7.41 -6.21
CA VAL A 115 -0.16 -7.24 -4.76
C VAL A 115 0.14 -8.54 -4.02
N ALA A 116 -0.31 -9.70 -4.52
CA ALA A 116 0.01 -11.00 -3.93
C ALA A 116 1.53 -11.28 -3.93
N ARG A 117 2.20 -10.95 -5.05
CA ARG A 117 3.67 -11.05 -5.16
C ARG A 117 4.36 -10.13 -4.16
N ALA A 118 3.93 -8.87 -4.06
CA ALA A 118 4.48 -7.92 -3.09
C ALA A 118 4.38 -8.44 -1.65
N ILE A 119 3.20 -8.94 -1.25
CA ILE A 119 2.99 -9.51 0.08
C ILE A 119 3.93 -10.68 0.33
N SER A 120 4.10 -11.57 -0.66
CA SER A 120 5.00 -12.72 -0.56
C SER A 120 6.47 -12.30 -0.41
N GLU A 121 6.92 -11.30 -1.16
CA GLU A 121 8.29 -10.77 -1.06
C GLU A 121 8.53 -10.03 0.27
N ILE A 122 7.56 -9.27 0.76
CA ILE A 122 7.61 -8.63 2.07
C ILE A 122 7.67 -9.69 3.18
N ALA A 123 6.88 -10.76 3.07
CA ALA A 123 6.89 -11.86 4.03
C ALA A 123 8.25 -12.54 4.16
N LYS A 124 9.01 -12.67 3.07
CA LYS A 124 10.38 -13.23 3.09
C LYS A 124 11.38 -12.31 3.82
N ARG A 125 11.16 -11.02 3.79
CA ARG A 125 12.07 -10.00 4.37
C ARG A 125 11.74 -9.61 5.81
N THR A 126 10.54 -9.95 6.28
CA THR A 126 10.04 -9.54 7.60
C THR A 126 9.69 -10.73 8.47
N GLN A 127 9.71 -10.52 9.78
CA GLN A 127 9.39 -11.54 10.77
C GLN A 127 8.03 -11.26 11.44
N GLY A 128 7.44 -12.28 12.06
CA GLY A 128 6.22 -12.16 12.85
C GLY A 128 4.94 -12.03 12.02
N ALA A 129 3.89 -11.54 12.63
CA ALA A 129 2.57 -11.41 12.02
C ALA A 129 2.54 -10.34 10.93
N LEU A 130 1.66 -10.54 9.94
CA LEU A 130 1.37 -9.60 8.87
C LEU A 130 -0.06 -9.07 9.05
N ALA A 131 -0.26 -7.77 8.96
CA ALA A 131 -1.59 -7.17 8.93
C ALA A 131 -1.79 -6.47 7.57
N LEU A 132 -2.79 -6.90 6.82
CA LEU A 132 -3.12 -6.30 5.52
C LEU A 132 -4.11 -5.15 5.71
N VAL A 133 -3.78 -3.99 5.19
CA VAL A 133 -4.60 -2.78 5.24
C VAL A 133 -4.74 -2.21 3.85
N GLY A 134 -5.95 -1.89 3.43
CA GLY A 134 -6.22 -1.30 2.13
C GLY A 134 -7.16 -0.11 2.22
N HIS A 135 -6.87 0.91 1.44
CA HIS A 135 -7.75 2.07 1.28
C HIS A 135 -8.47 2.01 -0.06
N SER A 136 -9.81 2.12 -0.08
CA SER A 136 -10.63 2.20 -1.31
C SER A 136 -10.32 1.02 -2.27
N ALA A 137 -9.80 1.29 -3.47
CA ALA A 137 -9.35 0.27 -4.43
C ALA A 137 -8.34 -0.70 -3.82
N GLY A 138 -7.45 -0.23 -2.94
CA GLY A 138 -6.53 -1.07 -2.17
C GLY A 138 -7.26 -1.99 -1.18
N GLY A 139 -8.40 -1.56 -0.63
CA GLY A 139 -9.26 -2.40 0.20
C GLY A 139 -9.83 -3.59 -0.56
N GLN A 140 -10.24 -3.38 -1.82
CA GLN A 140 -10.66 -4.47 -2.70
C GLN A 140 -9.50 -5.44 -2.97
N GLN A 141 -8.28 -4.94 -3.20
CA GLN A 141 -7.11 -5.79 -3.38
C GLN A 141 -6.80 -6.62 -2.12
N VAL A 142 -6.83 -6.01 -0.95
CA VAL A 142 -6.64 -6.71 0.33
C VAL A 142 -7.71 -7.77 0.56
N ALA A 143 -8.98 -7.46 0.28
CA ALA A 143 -10.06 -8.44 0.38
C ALA A 143 -9.85 -9.65 -0.57
N ARG A 144 -9.25 -9.44 -1.75
CA ARG A 144 -8.88 -10.54 -2.64
C ARG A 144 -7.83 -11.49 -2.04
N MET A 145 -6.97 -11.00 -1.15
CA MET A 145 -5.94 -11.83 -0.48
C MET A 145 -6.52 -12.85 0.51
N THR A 146 -7.80 -12.74 0.87
CA THR A 146 -8.49 -13.76 1.69
C THR A 146 -8.85 -15.03 0.90
N ASP A 147 -8.79 -14.98 -0.44
CA ASP A 147 -8.98 -16.15 -1.30
C ASP A 147 -7.79 -17.12 -1.10
N PRO A 148 -8.04 -18.38 -0.68
CA PRO A 148 -6.99 -19.34 -0.36
C PRO A 148 -6.11 -19.72 -1.56
N LEU A 149 -6.53 -19.40 -2.77
CA LEU A 149 -5.78 -19.70 -4.00
C LEU A 149 -4.77 -18.60 -4.38
N ILE A 150 -4.78 -17.45 -3.70
CA ILE A 150 -3.95 -16.29 -4.09
C ILE A 150 -2.61 -16.28 -3.36
N LEU A 151 -2.61 -16.51 -2.06
CA LEU A 151 -1.39 -16.54 -1.24
C LEU A 151 -1.05 -17.98 -0.81
N SER A 152 0.25 -18.27 -0.68
CA SER A 152 0.69 -19.56 -0.12
C SER A 152 0.23 -19.74 1.33
N GLY A 153 0.13 -20.99 1.79
CA GLY A 153 -0.22 -21.30 3.18
C GLY A 153 0.69 -20.61 4.18
N GLU A 154 2.00 -20.68 3.97
CA GLU A 154 3.00 -20.03 4.85
C GLU A 154 2.80 -18.53 5.02
N VAL A 155 2.40 -17.82 3.96
CA VAL A 155 2.11 -16.38 4.05
C VAL A 155 0.79 -16.13 4.75
N ARG A 156 -0.25 -16.93 4.42
CA ARG A 156 -1.59 -16.81 5.05
C ARG A 156 -1.57 -17.05 6.55
N ASP A 157 -0.78 -18.01 7.01
CA ASP A 157 -0.66 -18.38 8.44
C ASP A 157 -0.04 -17.25 9.27
N ARG A 158 0.52 -16.23 8.62
CA ARG A 158 1.07 -15.02 9.25
C ARG A 158 0.13 -13.82 9.24
N ILE A 159 -1.01 -13.90 8.51
CA ILE A 159 -1.98 -12.79 8.36
C ILE A 159 -3.07 -12.83 9.47
#